data_6230f8924a221ce67a45d67b88ede14e
#
_entry.id   6230f8924a221ce67a45d67b88ede14e
#
_cell.length_a   1.000
_cell.length_b   1.000
_cell.length_c   1.000
_cell.angle_alpha   90.00
_cell.angle_beta   90.00
_cell.angle_gamma   90.00
#
_symmetry.space_group_name_H-M   'P 1'
#
loop_
_entity.id
_entity.type
_entity.pdbx_description
1 polymer ?
#
loop_
_entity_poly.entity_id
_entity_poly.type
_entity_poly.pdbx_seq_one_letter_code
_entity_poly.pdbx_strand_id
1 'polypeptide(L)'
;MAVYGTSGSYKLWPIENWRVLLKQRNRLDKKMVYLTWGNEQEKAAVRFLAQGLDFVKVCPKMTLSQVALLLSKSDSVVAVDTGLLHLANALNIPTLGIYPNSSASNTRLENRPWAKIVHGVKSTNNIALVSQKWQESIEAGIALKDEA
;
A
#
# COMPACT_ATOMS: atom_id res chain seq x y z
N MET A 1 6.39 -1.33 1.33
CA MET A 1 5.59 -1.03 2.54
C MET A 1 4.11 -1.09 2.20
N ALA A 2 3.29 -1.57 3.11
CA ALA A 2 1.85 -1.60 2.92
C ALA A 2 1.16 -0.92 4.11
N VAL A 3 0.11 -0.16 3.84
CA VAL A 3 -0.64 0.57 4.86
C VAL A 3 -2.11 0.11 4.82
N TYR A 4 -2.48 -0.68 5.81
CA TYR A 4 -3.83 -1.22 5.96
C TYR A 4 -4.81 -0.21 6.55
N GLY A 5 -4.36 0.57 7.53
CA GLY A 5 -5.22 1.42 8.34
C GLY A 5 -5.61 2.74 7.70
N THR A 6 -6.80 3.21 8.05
CA THR A 6 -7.32 4.50 7.65
C THR A 6 -8.31 5.03 8.69
N SER A 7 -8.66 6.30 8.61
CA SER A 7 -9.58 6.95 9.54
C SER A 7 -11.03 6.48 9.45
N GLY A 8 -11.43 5.85 8.35
CA GLY A 8 -12.80 5.39 8.15
C GLY A 8 -12.88 3.90 7.83
N SER A 9 -13.74 3.17 8.54
CA SER A 9 -13.90 1.72 8.32
C SER A 9 -14.35 1.37 6.89
N TYR A 10 -15.11 2.26 6.25
CA TYR A 10 -15.57 2.07 4.88
C TYR A 10 -14.44 2.18 3.84
N LYS A 11 -13.29 2.69 4.24
CA LYS A 11 -12.11 2.81 3.38
C LYS A 11 -11.20 1.58 3.45
N LEU A 12 -11.47 0.67 4.37
CA LEU A 12 -10.64 -0.53 4.54
C LEU A 12 -10.88 -1.53 3.42
N TRP A 13 -9.80 -2.14 2.97
CA TRP A 13 -9.84 -3.23 2.02
C TRP A 13 -9.84 -4.56 2.78
N PRO A 14 -10.62 -5.58 2.36
CA PRO A 14 -10.71 -6.84 3.10
C PRO A 14 -9.34 -7.49 3.33
N ILE A 15 -9.10 -8.00 4.52
CA ILE A 15 -7.82 -8.63 4.91
C ILE A 15 -7.47 -9.78 3.97
N GLU A 16 -8.45 -10.59 3.55
CA GLU A 16 -8.20 -11.71 2.65
C GLU A 16 -7.65 -11.23 1.30
N ASN A 17 -8.12 -10.10 0.80
CA ASN A 17 -7.62 -9.50 -0.43
C ASN A 17 -6.16 -9.06 -0.26
N TRP A 18 -5.82 -8.45 0.87
CA TRP A 18 -4.44 -8.09 1.20
C TRP A 18 -3.53 -9.30 1.20
N ARG A 19 -3.95 -10.38 1.85
CA ARG A 19 -3.15 -11.60 1.93
C ARG A 19 -2.85 -12.17 0.56
N VAL A 20 -3.86 -12.25 -0.32
CA VAL A 20 -3.67 -12.73 -1.69
C VAL A 20 -2.73 -11.82 -2.47
N LEU A 21 -2.94 -10.50 -2.39
CA LEU A 21 -2.10 -9.53 -3.09
C LEU A 21 -0.63 -9.64 -2.68
N LEU A 22 -0.37 -9.68 -1.38
CA LEU A 22 0.99 -9.73 -0.86
C LEU A 22 1.69 -11.03 -1.20
N LYS A 23 0.97 -12.17 -1.17
CA LYS A 23 1.51 -13.46 -1.60
C LYS A 23 1.89 -13.45 -3.08
N GLN A 24 1.04 -12.92 -3.93
CA GLN A 24 1.32 -12.80 -5.36
C GLN A 24 2.55 -11.93 -5.60
N ARG A 25 2.63 -10.80 -4.93
CA ARG A 25 3.76 -9.88 -5.08
C ARG A 25 5.06 -10.53 -4.65
N ASN A 26 5.08 -11.23 -3.53
CA ASN A 26 6.28 -11.91 -3.02
C ASN A 26 6.79 -12.99 -3.99
N ARG A 27 5.90 -13.67 -4.69
CA ARG A 27 6.29 -14.66 -5.72
C ARG A 27 7.07 -14.02 -6.86
N LEU A 28 6.76 -12.76 -7.16
CA LEU A 28 7.38 -12.03 -8.27
C LEU A 28 8.74 -11.45 -7.90
N ASP A 29 8.85 -10.80 -6.75
CA ASP A 29 10.05 -10.02 -6.41
C ASP A 29 10.82 -10.49 -5.18
N LYS A 30 10.26 -11.43 -4.39
CA LYS A 30 10.90 -11.98 -3.18
C LYS A 30 11.22 -10.94 -2.11
N LYS A 31 10.58 -9.78 -2.13
CA LYS A 31 10.85 -8.68 -1.22
C LYS A 31 10.03 -8.77 0.06
N MET A 32 10.59 -8.20 1.12
CA MET A 32 9.89 -8.07 2.40
C MET A 32 8.81 -7.00 2.32
N VAL A 33 7.72 -7.22 3.04
CA VAL A 33 6.64 -6.25 3.20
C VAL A 33 6.59 -5.79 4.64
N TYR A 34 6.59 -4.48 4.84
CA TYR A 34 6.47 -3.87 6.17
C TYR A 34 5.08 -3.29 6.34
N LEU A 35 4.39 -3.69 7.41
CA LEU A 35 3.06 -3.22 7.75
C LEU A 35 3.13 -2.28 8.94
N THR A 36 2.61 -1.07 8.77
CA THR A 36 2.51 -0.09 9.85
C THR A 36 1.11 -0.07 10.45
N TRP A 37 0.99 0.47 11.64
CA TRP A 37 -0.28 0.61 12.36
C TRP A 37 -0.24 1.85 13.25
N GLY A 38 -1.40 2.45 13.48
CA GLY A 38 -1.52 3.67 14.28
C GLY A 38 -2.29 3.51 15.57
N ASN A 39 -3.06 2.43 15.74
CA ASN A 39 -3.84 2.15 16.94
C ASN A 39 -3.93 0.65 17.19
N GLU A 40 -4.50 0.26 18.31
CA GLU A 40 -4.57 -1.16 18.72
C GLU A 40 -5.45 -2.00 17.79
N GLN A 41 -6.52 -1.43 17.21
CA GLN A 41 -7.35 -2.14 16.24
C GLN A 41 -6.59 -2.45 14.97
N GLU A 42 -5.84 -1.47 14.46
CA GLU A 42 -4.99 -1.67 13.28
C GLU A 42 -3.88 -2.67 13.57
N LYS A 43 -3.29 -2.60 14.77
CA LYS A 43 -2.25 -3.55 15.19
C LYS A 43 -2.76 -4.99 15.16
N ALA A 44 -3.95 -5.24 15.71
CA ALA A 44 -4.57 -6.55 15.69
C ALA A 44 -4.84 -7.02 14.26
N ALA A 45 -5.34 -6.14 13.41
CA ALA A 45 -5.62 -6.44 12.00
C ALA A 45 -4.36 -6.79 11.23
N VAL A 46 -3.29 -5.99 11.36
CA VAL A 46 -2.05 -6.26 10.61
C VAL A 46 -1.33 -7.51 11.13
N ARG A 47 -1.43 -7.81 12.42
CA ARG A 47 -0.93 -9.08 12.96
C ARG A 47 -1.66 -10.28 12.37
N PHE A 48 -2.98 -10.19 12.28
CA PHE A 48 -3.79 -11.23 11.64
C PHE A 48 -3.44 -11.37 10.16
N LEU A 49 -3.28 -10.26 9.47
CA LEU A 49 -2.89 -10.22 8.06
C LEU A 49 -1.54 -10.89 7.82
N ALA A 50 -0.58 -10.67 8.71
CA ALA A 50 0.77 -11.19 8.60
C ALA A 50 0.90 -12.66 9.01
N GLN A 51 -0.11 -13.24 9.64
CA GLN A 51 -0.05 -14.59 10.19
C GLN A 51 0.26 -15.63 9.10
N GLY A 52 1.33 -16.39 9.32
CA GLY A 52 1.77 -17.41 8.37
C GLY A 52 2.51 -16.88 7.14
N LEU A 53 2.76 -15.58 7.07
CA LEU A 53 3.49 -14.95 5.97
C LEU A 53 4.86 -14.49 6.49
N ASP A 54 5.89 -15.28 6.26
CA ASP A 54 7.24 -15.03 6.78
C ASP A 54 7.93 -13.83 6.12
N PHE A 55 7.47 -13.41 4.94
CA PHE A 55 7.97 -12.23 4.23
C PHE A 55 7.29 -10.94 4.68
N VAL A 56 6.33 -11.00 5.60
CA VAL A 56 5.60 -9.83 6.10
C VAL A 56 6.05 -9.55 7.52
N LYS A 57 6.46 -8.30 7.77
CA LYS A 57 6.87 -7.84 9.10
C LYS A 57 5.93 -6.74 9.60
N VAL A 58 5.39 -6.94 10.79
CA VAL A 58 4.61 -5.91 11.48
C VAL A 58 5.60 -4.99 12.20
N CYS A 59 5.53 -3.70 11.88
CA CYS A 59 6.39 -2.70 12.50
C CYS A 59 6.05 -2.50 13.98
N PRO A 60 7.03 -2.09 14.81
CA PRO A 60 6.73 -1.62 16.15
C PRO A 60 5.96 -0.30 16.09
N LYS A 61 5.52 0.19 17.24
CA LYS A 61 4.92 1.53 17.32
C LYS A 61 5.93 2.56 16.85
N MET A 62 5.53 3.42 15.92
CA MET A 62 6.42 4.39 15.30
C MET A 62 5.81 5.80 15.37
N THR A 63 6.68 6.78 15.51
CA THR A 63 6.31 8.19 15.33
C THR A 63 6.09 8.48 13.86
N LEU A 64 5.43 9.59 13.54
CA LEU A 64 5.25 10.00 12.15
C LEU A 64 6.58 10.18 11.43
N SER A 65 7.59 10.72 12.11
CA SER A 65 8.94 10.88 11.54
C SER A 65 9.58 9.54 11.19
N GLN A 66 9.40 8.53 12.03
CA GLN A 66 9.90 7.18 11.77
C GLN A 66 9.19 6.53 10.59
N VAL A 67 7.87 6.71 10.49
CA VAL A 67 7.10 6.22 9.36
C VAL A 67 7.54 6.90 8.06
N ALA A 68 7.74 8.21 8.09
CA ALA A 68 8.24 8.96 6.93
C ALA A 68 9.61 8.44 6.47
N LEU A 69 10.50 8.12 7.42
CA LEU A 69 11.80 7.55 7.09
C LEU A 69 11.67 6.17 6.44
N LEU A 70 10.79 5.32 6.97
CA LEU A 70 10.52 4.01 6.38
C LEU A 70 9.96 4.14 4.97
N LEU A 71 9.02 5.06 4.76
CA LEU A 71 8.47 5.36 3.43
C LEU A 71 9.57 5.76 2.46
N SER A 72 10.46 6.66 2.87
CA SER A 72 11.53 7.18 2.01
C SER A 72 12.52 6.09 1.56
N LYS A 73 12.61 5.00 2.31
CA LYS A 73 13.49 3.86 2.00
C LYS A 73 12.76 2.69 1.34
N SER A 74 11.46 2.81 1.14
CA SER A 74 10.67 1.75 0.51
C SER A 74 10.80 1.81 -1.02
N ASP A 75 10.81 0.64 -1.65
CA ASP A 75 10.80 0.55 -3.11
C ASP A 75 9.45 0.93 -3.70
N SER A 76 8.39 0.63 -2.98
CA SER A 76 7.03 1.03 -3.34
C SER A 76 6.13 0.99 -2.11
N VAL A 77 4.98 1.65 -2.22
CA VAL A 77 3.96 1.69 -1.16
C VAL A 77 2.61 1.35 -1.77
N VAL A 78 1.92 0.43 -1.14
CA VAL A 78 0.51 0.16 -1.43
C VAL A 78 -0.31 0.49 -0.19
N ALA A 79 -1.35 1.28 -0.34
CA ALA A 79 -2.12 1.78 0.79
C ALA A 79 -3.56 2.05 0.41
N VAL A 80 -4.44 1.94 1.40
CA VAL A 80 -5.80 2.47 1.26
C VAL A 80 -5.77 4.00 1.37
N ASP A 81 -6.91 4.64 1.18
CA ASP A 81 -7.04 6.10 1.29
C ASP A 81 -6.64 6.58 2.69
N THR A 82 -5.45 7.15 2.79
CA THR A 82 -4.85 7.58 4.05
C THR A 82 -3.82 8.68 3.79
N GLY A 83 -3.52 9.47 4.82
CA GLY A 83 -2.48 10.51 4.74
C GLY A 83 -1.10 9.95 4.38
N LEU A 84 -0.79 8.73 4.79
CA LEU A 84 0.49 8.09 4.46
C LEU A 84 0.64 7.82 2.96
N LEU A 85 -0.46 7.56 2.26
CA LEU A 85 -0.45 7.41 0.81
C LEU A 85 0.01 8.71 0.14
N HIS A 86 -0.54 9.84 0.57
CA HIS A 86 -0.17 11.15 0.05
C HIS A 86 1.26 11.53 0.42
N LEU A 87 1.70 11.18 1.61
CA LEU A 87 3.08 11.40 2.04
C LEU A 87 4.07 10.60 1.17
N ALA A 88 3.78 9.33 0.91
CA ALA A 88 4.61 8.50 0.03
C ALA A 88 4.72 9.09 -1.37
N ASN A 89 3.60 9.58 -1.90
CA ASN A 89 3.58 10.23 -3.21
C ASN A 89 4.43 11.52 -3.20
N ALA A 90 4.32 12.32 -2.15
CA ALA A 90 5.12 13.54 -1.99
C ALA A 90 6.62 13.25 -1.89
N LEU A 91 7.00 12.09 -1.35
CA LEU A 91 8.38 11.63 -1.25
C LEU A 91 8.91 10.98 -2.54
N ASN A 92 8.13 11.00 -3.61
CA ASN A 92 8.47 10.41 -4.91
C ASN A 92 8.68 8.89 -4.87
N ILE A 93 7.97 8.22 -3.99
CA ILE A 93 7.96 6.76 -3.90
C ILE A 93 6.85 6.22 -4.80
N PRO A 94 7.09 5.18 -5.62
CA PRO A 94 6.04 4.54 -6.39
C PRO A 94 4.88 4.12 -5.48
N THR A 95 3.67 4.56 -5.79
CA THR A 95 2.50 4.36 -4.93
C THR A 95 1.33 3.75 -5.68
N LEU A 96 0.62 2.86 -5.00
CA LEU A 96 -0.70 2.41 -5.41
C LEU A 96 -1.69 2.71 -4.29
N GLY A 97 -2.69 3.51 -4.60
CA GLY A 97 -3.80 3.80 -3.70
C GLY A 97 -4.98 2.88 -4.00
N ILE A 98 -5.47 2.21 -2.97
CA ILE A 98 -6.64 1.32 -3.05
C ILE A 98 -7.83 2.04 -2.43
N TYR A 99 -8.83 2.30 -3.25
CA TYR A 99 -10.10 2.90 -2.85
C TYR A 99 -11.18 1.84 -3.05
N PRO A 100 -11.55 1.06 -2.01
CA PRO A 100 -12.45 -0.08 -2.17
C PRO A 100 -13.82 0.29 -2.72
N ASN A 101 -14.29 1.48 -2.39
CA ASN A 101 -15.56 2.01 -2.90
C ASN A 101 -15.34 2.80 -4.18
N SER A 102 -16.39 2.97 -4.99
CA SER A 102 -16.31 3.63 -6.28
C SER A 102 -16.11 5.14 -6.22
N SER A 103 -16.34 5.78 -5.07
CA SER A 103 -16.21 7.23 -4.92
C SER A 103 -14.88 7.60 -4.28
N ALA A 104 -13.89 7.91 -5.10
CA ALA A 104 -12.61 8.45 -4.66
C ALA A 104 -12.56 9.98 -4.76
N SER A 105 -13.71 10.65 -4.63
CA SER A 105 -13.91 12.01 -5.14
C SER A 105 -13.13 13.10 -4.42
N ASN A 106 -12.64 12.89 -3.18
CA ASN A 106 -12.13 14.01 -2.38
C ASN A 106 -10.64 13.93 -2.03
N THR A 107 -9.95 12.84 -2.38
CA THR A 107 -8.56 12.65 -2.03
C THR A 107 -7.80 12.03 -3.20
N ARG A 108 -7.54 12.85 -4.21
CA ARG A 108 -6.77 12.38 -5.36
C ARG A 108 -5.28 12.47 -5.06
N LEU A 109 -4.55 11.43 -5.44
CA LEU A 109 -3.10 11.53 -5.49
C LEU A 109 -2.71 12.55 -6.55
N GLU A 110 -1.62 13.26 -6.29
CA GLU A 110 -1.03 14.12 -7.30
C GLU A 110 -0.71 13.29 -8.54
N ASN A 111 -1.03 13.85 -9.72
CA ASN A 111 -0.90 13.14 -10.98
C ASN A 111 0.57 12.97 -11.35
N ARG A 112 1.12 11.79 -11.05
CA ARG A 112 2.50 11.41 -11.36
C ARG A 112 2.50 10.02 -12.00
N PRO A 113 3.46 9.74 -12.92
CA PRO A 113 3.49 8.43 -13.59
C PRO A 113 3.59 7.23 -12.62
N TRP A 114 4.27 7.40 -11.49
CA TRP A 114 4.44 6.33 -10.50
C TRP A 114 3.36 6.29 -9.42
N ALA A 115 2.38 7.17 -9.50
CA ALA A 115 1.25 7.18 -8.57
C ALA A 115 0.00 6.66 -9.29
N LYS A 116 -0.45 5.48 -8.90
CA LYS A 116 -1.63 4.83 -9.48
C LYS A 116 -2.73 4.71 -8.44
N ILE A 117 -3.96 4.72 -8.90
CA ILE A 117 -5.14 4.54 -8.04
C ILE A 117 -6.02 3.46 -8.66
N VAL A 118 -6.58 2.60 -7.81
CA VAL A 118 -7.67 1.69 -8.17
C VAL A 118 -8.84 1.94 -7.24
N HIS A 119 -10.05 1.93 -7.76
CA HIS A 119 -11.26 2.09 -6.96
C HIS A 119 -12.35 1.13 -7.42
N GLY A 120 -13.36 0.93 -6.56
CA GLY A 120 -14.40 -0.07 -6.82
C GLY A 120 -13.90 -1.51 -6.78
N VAL A 121 -12.81 -1.79 -6.04
CA VAL A 121 -12.09 -3.07 -6.11
C VAL A 121 -12.27 -3.91 -4.84
N LYS A 122 -13.45 -3.85 -4.22
CA LYS A 122 -13.73 -4.58 -2.98
C LYS A 122 -13.78 -6.09 -3.15
N SER A 123 -14.14 -6.57 -4.34
CA SER A 123 -14.26 -7.99 -4.64
C SER A 123 -12.89 -8.65 -4.80
N THR A 124 -12.79 -9.92 -4.39
CA THR A 124 -11.60 -10.74 -4.65
C THR A 124 -11.27 -10.88 -6.13
N ASN A 125 -12.27 -10.75 -7.01
CA ASN A 125 -12.07 -10.79 -8.46
C ASN A 125 -11.24 -9.63 -8.99
N ASN A 126 -11.06 -8.58 -8.21
CA ASN A 126 -10.31 -7.39 -8.63
C ASN A 126 -8.82 -7.44 -8.25
N ILE A 127 -8.36 -8.48 -7.56
CA ILE A 127 -6.98 -8.54 -7.06
C ILE A 127 -5.97 -8.51 -8.22
N ALA A 128 -6.28 -9.17 -9.33
CA ALA A 128 -5.41 -9.15 -10.51
C ALA A 128 -5.21 -7.72 -11.05
N LEU A 129 -6.28 -6.91 -11.08
CA LEU A 129 -6.19 -5.51 -11.48
C LEU A 129 -5.35 -4.69 -10.51
N VAL A 130 -5.54 -4.91 -9.21
CA VAL A 130 -4.75 -4.23 -8.17
C VAL A 130 -3.28 -4.57 -8.32
N SER A 131 -2.95 -5.84 -8.50
CA SER A 131 -1.58 -6.31 -8.70
C SER A 131 -0.95 -5.70 -9.94
N GLN A 132 -1.69 -5.64 -11.05
CA GLN A 132 -1.23 -5.04 -12.30
C GLN A 132 -0.92 -3.56 -12.13
N LYS A 133 -1.81 -2.81 -11.49
CA LYS A 133 -1.60 -1.37 -11.27
C LYS A 133 -0.42 -1.09 -10.33
N TRP A 134 -0.21 -1.95 -9.35
CA TRP A 134 0.95 -1.86 -8.48
C TRP A 134 2.24 -2.06 -9.27
N GLN A 135 2.28 -3.08 -10.14
CA GLN A 135 3.42 -3.32 -11.01
C GLN A 135 3.69 -2.12 -11.93
N GLU A 136 2.64 -1.53 -12.52
CA GLU A 136 2.79 -0.34 -13.36
C GLU A 136 3.42 0.83 -12.59
N SER A 137 3.03 1.04 -11.33
CA SER A 137 3.60 2.12 -10.51
C SER A 137 5.09 1.88 -10.25
N ILE A 138 5.48 0.65 -9.97
CA ILE A 138 6.88 0.28 -9.73
C ILE A 138 7.71 0.49 -10.99
N GLU A 139 7.22 0.03 -12.14
CA GLU A 139 7.92 0.18 -13.43
C GLU A 139 8.10 1.65 -13.80
N ALA A 140 7.09 2.47 -13.59
CA ALA A 140 7.17 3.91 -13.84
C ALA A 140 8.21 4.57 -12.92
N GLY A 141 8.30 4.14 -11.67
CA GLY A 141 9.31 4.63 -10.74
C GLY A 141 10.73 4.25 -11.14
N ILE A 142 10.93 3.03 -11.63
CA ILE A 142 12.23 2.57 -12.13
C ILE A 142 12.63 3.38 -13.37
N ALA A 143 11.73 3.57 -14.32
CA ALA A 143 11.99 4.35 -15.52
C ALA A 143 12.41 5.79 -15.18
N LEU A 144 11.77 6.39 -14.18
CA LEU A 144 12.13 7.74 -13.74
C LEU A 144 13.55 7.81 -13.17
N LYS A 145 13.95 6.82 -12.37
CA LYS A 145 15.30 6.74 -11.80
C LYS A 145 16.36 6.57 -12.89
N ASP A 146 16.05 5.83 -13.95
CA ASP A 146 16.97 5.61 -15.05
C ASP A 146 17.17 6.85 -15.92
N GLU A 147 16.18 7.77 -15.93
CA GLU A 147 16.27 9.04 -16.64
C GLU A 147 17.05 10.10 -15.85
N ALA A 148 17.22 9.90 -14.56
CA ALA A 148 17.94 10.86 -13.69
C ALA A 148 19.50 10.67 -13.79
#